data_4044a7f500fc9587f2d4ab0a4d698bef
#
_entry.id   4044a7f500fc9587f2d4ab0a4d698bef
#
_cell.length_a   1.000
_cell.length_b   1.000
_cell.length_c   1.000
_cell.angle_alpha   90.00
_cell.angle_beta   90.00
_cell.angle_gamma   90.00
#
_symmetry.space_group_name_H-M   'P 1'
#
loop_
_entity.id
_entity.type
_entity.pdbx_description
1 polymer ?
#
loop_
_entity_poly.entity_id
_entity_poly.type
_entity_poly.pdbx_seq_one_letter_code
_entity_poly.pdbx_strand_id
1 'polypeptide(L)'
;MTDTTKTSLLSALERTDADNRLTRGRAKNICGTDRNARRLINELRKEGYAICSDSHAPGYYMAHTPEEKAPFIADIRSRIKELSEILEKMGV
;
A
#
# COMPACT_ATOMS: atom_id res chain seq x y z
N MET A 1 -19.68 -13.94 -0.84
CA MET A 1 -19.49 -13.34 0.46
C MET A 1 -18.82 -12.01 0.32
N THR A 2 -19.32 -11.10 0.96
CA THR A 2 -18.87 -9.78 0.77
C THR A 2 -17.59 -9.49 1.49
N ASP A 3 -16.85 -8.64 0.93
CA ASP A 3 -15.66 -8.15 1.54
C ASP A 3 -15.97 -6.94 2.40
N THR A 4 -16.79 -7.16 3.44
CA THR A 4 -17.10 -6.10 4.38
C THR A 4 -15.83 -5.52 4.99
N THR A 5 -14.87 -6.40 5.28
CA THR A 5 -13.56 -5.98 5.79
C THR A 5 -12.83 -5.11 4.77
N LYS A 6 -12.85 -5.53 3.51
CA LYS A 6 -12.20 -4.78 2.43
C LYS A 6 -12.86 -3.41 2.25
N THR A 7 -14.19 -3.36 2.32
CA THR A 7 -14.92 -2.10 2.22
C THR A 7 -14.62 -1.19 3.40
N SER A 8 -14.54 -1.73 4.60
CA SER A 8 -14.17 -0.96 5.80
C SER A 8 -12.77 -0.39 5.69
N LEU A 9 -11.84 -1.20 5.20
CA LEU A 9 -10.46 -0.76 4.98
C LEU A 9 -10.41 0.38 3.96
N LEU A 10 -11.11 0.23 2.84
CA LEU A 10 -11.16 1.26 1.81
C LEU A 10 -11.76 2.56 2.36
N SER A 11 -12.85 2.47 3.11
CA SER A 11 -13.47 3.65 3.72
C SER A 11 -12.51 4.37 4.65
N ALA A 12 -11.75 3.64 5.44
CA ALA A 12 -10.75 4.24 6.32
C ALA A 12 -9.66 4.92 5.51
N LEU A 13 -9.22 4.29 4.43
CA LEU A 13 -8.15 4.83 3.57
C LEU A 13 -8.61 6.07 2.81
N GLU A 14 -9.87 6.15 2.42
CA GLU A 14 -10.39 7.31 1.70
C GLU A 14 -10.33 8.60 2.52
N ARG A 15 -10.20 8.47 3.83
CA ARG A 15 -10.08 9.62 4.73
C ARG A 15 -8.65 10.01 5.00
N THR A 16 -7.68 9.33 4.39
CA THR A 16 -6.27 9.57 4.63
C THR A 16 -5.65 10.43 3.55
N ASP A 17 -4.49 10.98 3.86
CA ASP A 17 -3.61 11.63 2.91
C ASP A 17 -2.18 11.44 3.42
N ALA A 18 -1.19 12.03 2.74
CA ALA A 18 0.21 11.84 3.09
C ALA A 18 0.53 12.29 4.53
N ASP A 19 -0.23 13.26 5.06
CA ASP A 19 -0.01 13.78 6.41
C ASP A 19 -0.85 13.05 7.46
N ASN A 20 -1.96 12.45 7.06
CA ASN A 20 -2.87 11.73 7.96
C ASN A 20 -3.02 10.31 7.48
N ARG A 21 -2.09 9.45 7.86
CA ARG A 21 -2.04 8.08 7.39
C ARG A 21 -2.81 7.12 8.27
N LEU A 22 -3.30 6.04 7.67
CA LEU A 22 -3.86 4.93 8.43
C LEU A 22 -2.69 4.14 9.00
N THR A 23 -2.59 4.05 10.31
CA THR A 23 -1.49 3.32 10.93
C THR A 23 -1.61 1.82 10.65
N ARG A 24 -0.46 1.14 10.68
CA ARG A 24 -0.44 -0.32 10.48
C ARG A 24 -1.25 -1.03 11.55
N GLY A 25 -1.22 -0.53 12.79
CA GLY A 25 -2.00 -1.09 13.87
C GLY A 25 -3.50 -0.99 13.62
N ARG A 26 -3.96 0.16 13.12
CA ARG A 26 -5.38 0.32 12.79
C ARG A 26 -5.78 -0.54 11.61
N ALA A 27 -4.94 -0.64 10.59
CA ALA A 27 -5.19 -1.52 9.46
C ALA A 27 -5.31 -2.98 9.92
N LYS A 28 -4.42 -3.41 10.80
CA LYS A 28 -4.46 -4.73 11.40
C LYS A 28 -5.77 -4.96 12.16
N ASN A 29 -6.20 -3.96 12.93
CA ASN A 29 -7.44 -4.07 13.70
C ASN A 29 -8.66 -4.21 12.78
N ILE A 30 -8.69 -3.46 11.68
CA ILE A 30 -9.78 -3.55 10.71
C ILE A 30 -9.79 -4.92 10.04
N CYS A 31 -8.63 -5.44 9.69
CA CYS A 31 -8.49 -6.64 8.87
C CYS A 31 -8.27 -7.93 9.68
N GLY A 32 -8.06 -7.81 10.98
CA GLY A 32 -7.85 -8.94 11.86
C GLY A 32 -6.38 -9.32 12.05
N THR A 33 -5.61 -9.32 10.97
CA THR A 33 -4.17 -9.61 11.01
C THR A 33 -3.42 -8.67 10.07
N ASP A 34 -2.15 -8.48 10.34
CA ASP A 34 -1.28 -7.69 9.48
C ASP A 34 -1.17 -8.30 8.08
N ARG A 35 -1.10 -9.63 8.02
CA ARG A 35 -1.03 -10.34 6.74
C ARG A 35 -2.28 -10.09 5.88
N ASN A 36 -3.45 -10.15 6.49
CA ASN A 36 -4.69 -9.90 5.77
C ASN A 36 -4.80 -8.45 5.33
N ALA A 37 -4.33 -7.52 6.15
CA ALA A 37 -4.29 -6.11 5.77
C ALA A 37 -3.44 -5.89 4.52
N ARG A 38 -2.25 -6.48 4.47
CA ARG A 38 -1.38 -6.37 3.29
C ARG A 38 -2.02 -6.98 2.06
N ARG A 39 -2.68 -8.13 2.21
CA ARG A 39 -3.35 -8.80 1.09
C ARG A 39 -4.45 -7.91 0.51
N LEU A 40 -5.28 -7.35 1.37
CA LEU A 40 -6.39 -6.51 0.94
C LEU A 40 -5.90 -5.21 0.31
N ILE A 41 -4.84 -4.62 0.86
CA ILE A 41 -4.24 -3.41 0.29
C ILE A 41 -3.71 -3.70 -1.11
N ASN A 42 -3.05 -4.84 -1.31
CA ASN A 42 -2.57 -5.22 -2.64
C ASN A 42 -3.72 -5.44 -3.62
N GLU A 43 -4.82 -6.05 -3.17
CA GLU A 43 -6.00 -6.22 -4.01
C GLU A 43 -6.56 -4.87 -4.45
N LEU A 44 -6.69 -3.94 -3.51
CA LEU A 44 -7.19 -2.60 -3.82
C LEU A 44 -6.27 -1.86 -4.80
N ARG A 45 -4.95 -1.99 -4.63
CA ARG A 45 -3.99 -1.40 -5.57
C ARG A 45 -4.18 -1.94 -6.98
N LYS A 46 -4.42 -3.24 -7.10
CA LYS A 46 -4.66 -3.87 -8.40
C LYS A 46 -5.98 -3.43 -9.02
N GLU A 47 -6.92 -3.00 -8.20
CA GLU A 47 -8.19 -2.46 -8.67
C GLU A 47 -8.08 -1.00 -9.09
N GLY A 48 -6.94 -0.38 -8.88
CA GLY A 48 -6.68 1.00 -9.32
C GLY A 48 -6.66 2.05 -8.23
N TYR A 49 -6.81 1.66 -6.98
CA TYR A 49 -6.76 2.62 -5.88
C TYR A 49 -5.31 3.02 -5.58
N ALA A 50 -5.08 4.30 -5.44
CA ALA A 50 -3.73 4.86 -5.24
C ALA A 50 -3.34 4.82 -3.77
N ILE A 51 -3.25 3.61 -3.22
CA ILE A 51 -2.85 3.40 -1.83
C ILE A 51 -1.34 3.35 -1.76
N CYS A 52 -0.76 4.30 -1.05
CA CYS A 52 0.68 4.47 -0.97
C CYS A 52 1.21 4.18 0.43
N SER A 53 2.49 3.86 0.49
CA SER A 53 3.25 3.78 1.71
C SER A 53 4.69 4.10 1.34
N ASP A 54 5.41 4.80 2.21
CA ASP A 54 6.80 5.14 1.93
C ASP A 54 7.60 5.20 3.22
N SER A 55 8.88 5.50 3.10
CA SER A 55 9.80 5.50 4.24
C SER A 55 9.78 6.79 5.07
N HIS A 56 9.02 7.81 4.65
CA HIS A 56 8.98 9.07 5.38
C HIS A 56 8.21 8.95 6.70
N ALA A 57 7.15 8.14 6.70
CA ALA A 57 6.35 7.92 7.89
C ALA A 57 5.69 6.56 7.80
N PRO A 58 5.37 5.92 8.94
CA PRO A 58 4.67 4.64 8.90
C PRO A 58 3.22 4.80 8.49
N GLY A 59 2.65 3.72 7.96
CA GLY A 59 1.23 3.66 7.62
C GLY A 59 0.94 3.81 6.14
N TYR A 60 -0.34 3.78 5.82
CA TYR A 60 -0.84 3.83 4.46
C TYR A 60 -1.67 5.07 4.24
N TYR A 61 -1.69 5.58 3.01
CA TYR A 61 -2.51 6.73 2.69
C TYR A 61 -3.03 6.65 1.25
N MET A 62 -4.17 7.27 1.03
CA MET A 62 -4.70 7.41 -0.32
C MET A 62 -4.10 8.67 -0.94
N ALA A 63 -3.40 8.52 -2.04
CA ALA A 63 -2.81 9.66 -2.74
C ALA A 63 -3.87 10.37 -3.57
N HIS A 64 -3.92 11.69 -3.43
CA HIS A 64 -4.88 12.52 -4.16
C HIS A 64 -4.24 13.35 -5.27
N THR A 65 -2.91 13.41 -5.28
CA THR A 65 -2.16 14.19 -6.26
C THR A 65 -0.99 13.37 -6.80
N PRO A 66 -0.47 13.71 -8.00
CA PRO A 66 0.74 13.06 -8.50
C PRO A 66 1.93 13.24 -7.56
N GLU A 67 2.02 14.37 -6.88
CA GLU A 67 3.10 14.64 -5.93
C GLU A 67 3.06 13.67 -4.75
N GLU A 68 1.88 13.30 -4.30
CA GLU A 68 1.75 12.33 -3.22
C GLU A 68 2.10 10.91 -3.67
N LYS A 69 1.93 10.60 -4.94
CA LYS A 69 2.27 9.29 -5.49
C LYS A 69 3.77 9.12 -5.73
N ALA A 70 4.47 10.22 -5.99
CA ALA A 70 5.85 10.18 -6.46
C ALA A 70 6.81 9.38 -5.57
N PRO A 71 6.84 9.59 -4.22
CA PRO A 71 7.74 8.81 -3.37
C PRO A 71 7.46 7.31 -3.43
N PHE A 72 6.20 6.93 -3.46
CA PHE A 72 5.82 5.52 -3.53
C PHE A 72 6.22 4.91 -4.87
N ILE A 73 5.99 5.62 -5.96
CA ILE A 73 6.38 5.15 -7.30
C ILE A 73 7.88 4.96 -7.37
N ALA A 74 8.65 5.90 -6.82
CA ALA A 74 10.11 5.79 -6.80
C ALA A 74 10.56 4.56 -6.02
N ASP A 75 9.94 4.30 -4.86
CA ASP A 75 10.27 3.13 -4.05
C ASP A 75 9.97 1.83 -4.82
N ILE A 76 8.84 1.77 -5.50
CA ILE A 76 8.46 0.58 -6.27
C ILE A 76 9.44 0.36 -7.43
N ARG A 77 9.80 1.43 -8.14
CA ARG A 77 10.77 1.32 -9.24
C ARG A 77 12.12 0.83 -8.77
N SER A 78 12.60 1.32 -7.62
CA SER A 78 13.86 0.87 -7.03
C SER A 78 13.79 -0.62 -6.69
N ARG A 79 12.66 -1.06 -6.15
CA ARG A 79 12.47 -2.46 -5.80
C ARG A 79 12.44 -3.36 -7.03
N ILE A 80 11.80 -2.91 -8.10
CA ILE A 80 11.78 -3.65 -9.37
C ILE A 80 13.19 -3.80 -9.90
N LYS A 81 13.97 -2.73 -9.86
CA LYS A 81 15.37 -2.75 -10.33
C LYS A 81 16.19 -3.75 -9.51
N GLU A 82 16.08 -3.71 -8.20
CA GLU A 82 16.81 -4.64 -7.33
C GLU A 82 16.44 -6.09 -7.60
N LEU A 83 15.15 -6.36 -7.73
CA LEU A 83 14.67 -7.72 -8.00
C LEU A 83 15.13 -8.21 -9.36
N SER A 84 15.15 -7.32 -10.36
CA SER A 84 15.67 -7.66 -11.70
C SER A 84 17.14 -8.01 -11.66
N GLU A 85 17.93 -7.26 -10.88
CA GLU A 85 19.35 -7.54 -10.73
C GLU A 85 19.59 -8.91 -10.08
N ILE A 86 18.78 -9.25 -9.08
CA ILE A 86 18.86 -10.54 -8.41
C ILE A 86 18.58 -11.67 -9.40
N LEU A 87 17.54 -11.51 -10.23
CA LEU A 87 17.23 -12.51 -11.25
C LEU A 87 18.36 -12.71 -12.23
N GLU A 88 18.99 -11.62 -12.67
CA GLU A 88 20.15 -11.69 -13.56
C GLU A 88 21.28 -12.49 -12.92
N LYS A 89 21.57 -12.23 -11.66
CA LYS A 89 22.66 -12.91 -10.95
C LYS A 89 22.38 -14.38 -10.75
N MET A 90 21.11 -14.77 -10.72
CA MET A 90 20.72 -16.16 -10.58
C MET A 90 20.69 -16.92 -11.91
N GLY A 91 20.91 -16.23 -13.01
CA GLY A 91 20.96 -16.87 -14.33
C GLY A 91 19.60 -17.18 -14.90
N VAL A 92 18.59 -16.47 -14.52
CA VAL A 92 17.21 -16.70 -14.99
C VAL A 92 16.83 -15.66 -16.03
#